data_24ee548fced0b009820697e7949a5aeb
#
_entry.id   24ee548fced0b009820697e7949a5aeb
#
_cell.length_a   1.000
_cell.length_b   1.000
_cell.length_c   1.000
_cell.angle_alpha   90.00
_cell.angle_beta   90.00
_cell.angle_gamma   90.00
#
_symmetry.space_group_name_H-M   'P 1'
#
loop_
_entity.id
_entity.type
_entity.pdbx_description
1 polymer ?
#
loop_
_entity_poly.entity_id
_entity_poly.type
_entity_poly.pdbx_seq_one_letter_code
_entity_poly.pdbx_strand_id
1 'polypeptide(L)'
;MAYTKDDFKTLVEDIQAQDWYKNPIGFGIAKVDRGQLDSSKILQATYPLINWEENYGSAAILLNALKKAGENVDTTGSELVCGLSDTFLAECIEAFRPYIPEAKGADHKNVQVISALASLPIDSGLTADDYKVVFIFEDENAQSVEASYLKLYALSTGKAALRSLNLNGIFGQLHNVAWVGNQPIELDWLRENEITLKLSGKYPTIDMVDKFPRFLSHVIPADNTRILETSKVRMGAQLAGGTTVMPGASYINFNAGTEGSVMVEGRISSSAKVGAGSDVGGGASILGVLSGTDGVPVTIGENTLLGANSCTGTAIGDSCILDAGVTILPGTKITLSEKSVAAIAQANPEKEIKVLMRGMDFLGVNGVHFRQNSVTGQVIAMRSTREVKLNADLH
;
A
#
# COMPACT_ATOMS: atom_id res chain seq x y z
N MET A 1 -16.75 -40.71 13.55
CA MET A 1 -17.34 -40.21 12.28
C MET A 1 -16.29 -39.35 11.62
N ALA A 2 -16.28 -39.24 10.28
CA ALA A 2 -15.35 -38.33 9.60
C ALA A 2 -15.81 -36.90 9.89
N TYR A 3 -14.86 -36.04 10.24
CA TYR A 3 -15.10 -34.60 10.44
C TYR A 3 -15.50 -33.92 9.13
N THR A 4 -16.63 -33.25 9.10
CA THR A 4 -17.30 -32.74 7.89
C THR A 4 -17.23 -31.21 7.78
N LYS A 5 -17.67 -30.67 6.64
CA LYS A 5 -17.81 -29.20 6.48
C LYS A 5 -18.91 -28.64 7.39
N ASP A 6 -19.92 -29.39 7.74
CA ASP A 6 -20.96 -28.96 8.66
C ASP A 6 -20.42 -28.91 10.10
N ASP A 7 -19.60 -29.91 10.49
CA ASP A 7 -18.91 -29.89 11.78
C ASP A 7 -17.98 -28.67 11.90
N PHE A 8 -17.28 -28.28 10.79
CA PHE A 8 -16.48 -27.06 10.74
C PHE A 8 -17.32 -25.81 10.95
N LYS A 9 -18.48 -25.69 10.31
CA LYS A 9 -19.37 -24.55 10.50
C LYS A 9 -19.83 -24.43 11.95
N THR A 10 -20.27 -25.55 12.53
CA THR A 10 -20.68 -25.61 13.94
C THR A 10 -19.54 -25.18 14.85
N LEU A 11 -18.32 -25.67 14.61
CA LEU A 11 -17.13 -25.25 15.39
C LEU A 11 -16.88 -23.74 15.28
N VAL A 12 -16.98 -23.16 14.08
CA VAL A 12 -16.81 -21.71 13.88
C VAL A 12 -17.88 -20.92 14.63
N GLU A 13 -19.16 -21.34 14.55
CA GLU A 13 -20.27 -20.70 15.27
C GLU A 13 -20.08 -20.78 16.78
N ASP A 14 -19.66 -21.93 17.31
CA ASP A 14 -19.38 -22.14 18.72
C ASP A 14 -18.23 -21.24 19.24
N ILE A 15 -17.18 -21.04 18.43
CA ILE A 15 -16.06 -20.15 18.76
C ILE A 15 -16.53 -18.71 18.74
N GLN A 16 -17.25 -18.30 17.70
CA GLN A 16 -17.72 -16.93 17.55
C GLN A 16 -18.76 -16.52 18.62
N ALA A 17 -19.44 -17.49 19.23
CA ALA A 17 -20.37 -17.27 20.33
C ALA A 17 -19.68 -17.08 21.71
N GLN A 18 -18.36 -17.25 21.81
CA GLN A 18 -17.63 -17.10 23.08
C GLN A 18 -17.42 -15.63 23.43
N ASP A 19 -17.54 -15.28 24.69
CA ASP A 19 -17.36 -13.90 25.20
C ASP A 19 -15.98 -13.30 24.90
N TRP A 20 -14.96 -14.15 24.78
CA TRP A 20 -13.58 -13.70 24.47
C TRP A 20 -13.35 -13.44 22.98
N TYR A 21 -14.25 -13.90 22.10
CA TYR A 21 -14.04 -13.79 20.65
C TYR A 21 -14.44 -12.40 20.15
N LYS A 22 -13.59 -11.84 19.28
CA LYS A 22 -13.87 -10.62 18.51
C LYS A 22 -13.41 -10.83 17.08
N ASN A 23 -14.22 -10.45 16.08
CA ASN A 23 -13.80 -10.46 14.69
C ASN A 23 -12.64 -9.49 14.50
N PRO A 24 -11.49 -9.93 13.95
CA PRO A 24 -10.43 -9.01 13.56
C PRO A 24 -10.80 -8.28 12.27
N ILE A 25 -10.33 -7.04 12.11
CA ILE A 25 -10.40 -6.30 10.84
C ILE A 25 -9.31 -6.78 9.87
N GLY A 26 -8.17 -7.22 10.39
CA GLY A 26 -7.08 -7.76 9.59
C GLY A 26 -6.37 -8.91 10.28
N PHE A 27 -5.90 -9.92 9.52
CA PHE A 27 -5.09 -10.99 10.08
C PHE A 27 -4.26 -11.71 9.02
N GLY A 28 -3.22 -12.39 9.47
CA GLY A 28 -2.37 -13.24 8.64
C GLY A 28 -1.29 -13.94 9.45
N ILE A 29 -0.55 -14.82 8.79
CA ILE A 29 0.65 -15.43 9.33
C ILE A 29 1.85 -14.89 8.58
N ALA A 30 2.79 -14.29 9.30
CA ALA A 30 4.00 -13.70 8.74
C ALA A 30 5.22 -14.58 9.00
N LYS A 31 6.11 -14.68 8.02
CA LYS A 31 7.52 -15.01 8.24
C LYS A 31 8.23 -13.72 8.66
N VAL A 32 9.00 -13.74 9.72
CA VAL A 32 9.72 -12.56 10.22
C VAL A 32 11.22 -12.66 9.97
N ASP A 33 11.85 -11.52 9.69
CA ASP A 33 13.30 -11.38 9.66
C ASP A 33 13.76 -10.62 10.90
N ARG A 34 14.74 -11.22 11.62
CA ARG A 34 15.20 -10.72 12.91
C ARG A 34 16.47 -9.90 12.77
N GLY A 35 16.73 -9.06 13.77
CA GLY A 35 17.99 -8.33 13.89
C GLY A 35 19.19 -9.26 14.02
N GLN A 36 20.29 -8.87 13.41
CA GLN A 36 21.56 -9.62 13.46
C GLN A 36 22.30 -9.41 14.78
N LEU A 37 22.15 -8.25 15.42
CA LEU A 37 22.71 -7.94 16.74
C LEU A 37 21.77 -8.37 17.87
N ASP A 38 20.49 -8.16 17.70
CA ASP A 38 19.44 -8.51 18.65
C ASP A 38 18.33 -9.29 17.95
N SER A 39 18.31 -10.59 18.16
CA SER A 39 17.31 -11.49 17.55
C SER A 39 15.89 -11.29 18.08
N SER A 40 15.69 -10.55 19.16
CA SER A 40 14.35 -10.17 19.62
C SER A 40 13.73 -9.07 18.76
N LYS A 41 14.55 -8.31 18.06
CA LYS A 41 14.14 -7.21 17.19
C LYS A 41 13.64 -7.75 15.85
N ILE A 42 12.42 -7.44 15.49
CA ILE A 42 11.86 -7.76 14.19
C ILE A 42 12.16 -6.63 13.20
N LEU A 43 12.77 -6.96 12.07
CA LEU A 43 13.12 -5.99 11.02
C LEU A 43 12.12 -5.96 9.89
N GLN A 44 11.50 -7.10 9.59
CA GLN A 44 10.54 -7.27 8.49
C GLN A 44 9.55 -8.38 8.81
N ALA A 45 8.33 -8.26 8.28
CA ALA A 45 7.32 -9.29 8.29
C ALA A 45 6.80 -9.54 6.86
N THR A 46 6.94 -10.77 6.36
CA THR A 46 6.50 -11.17 5.02
C THR A 46 5.26 -12.05 5.13
N TYR A 47 4.15 -11.59 4.56
CA TYR A 47 2.88 -12.32 4.56
C TYR A 47 2.66 -13.01 3.21
N PRO A 48 2.53 -14.35 3.17
CA PRO A 48 2.11 -15.06 1.97
C PRO A 48 0.65 -14.77 1.62
N LEU A 49 -0.14 -14.43 2.62
CA LEU A 49 -1.54 -14.06 2.53
C LEU A 49 -1.91 -13.13 3.66
N ILE A 50 -2.67 -12.09 3.36
CA ILE A 50 -3.36 -11.31 4.37
C ILE A 50 -4.87 -11.37 4.14
N ASN A 51 -5.64 -11.23 5.22
CA ASN A 51 -7.08 -11.08 5.21
C ASN A 51 -7.41 -9.70 5.78
N TRP A 52 -8.34 -9.00 5.16
CA TRP A 52 -8.81 -7.69 5.60
C TRP A 52 -10.32 -7.63 5.44
N GLU A 53 -11.05 -7.55 6.56
CA GLU A 53 -12.53 -7.59 6.62
C GLU A 53 -13.14 -8.82 5.91
N GLU A 54 -12.45 -9.94 5.95
CA GLU A 54 -12.86 -11.17 5.26
C GLU A 54 -12.43 -12.43 6.06
N ASN A 55 -12.95 -13.60 5.65
CA ASN A 55 -12.51 -14.90 6.14
C ASN A 55 -12.61 -15.10 7.66
N TYR A 56 -13.63 -14.53 8.31
CA TYR A 56 -13.82 -14.60 9.75
C TYR A 56 -13.91 -16.03 10.32
N GLY A 57 -14.36 -17.01 9.53
CA GLY A 57 -14.28 -18.41 9.90
C GLY A 57 -12.85 -18.91 10.08
N SER A 58 -11.95 -18.51 9.17
CA SER A 58 -10.52 -18.81 9.34
C SER A 58 -9.93 -18.10 10.55
N ALA A 59 -10.30 -16.82 10.78
CA ALA A 59 -9.86 -16.06 11.95
C ALA A 59 -10.27 -16.78 13.26
N ALA A 60 -11.52 -17.25 13.34
CA ALA A 60 -12.02 -18.00 14.50
C ALA A 60 -11.19 -19.25 14.78
N ILE A 61 -10.90 -20.04 13.75
CA ILE A 61 -10.06 -21.24 13.88
C ILE A 61 -8.65 -20.89 14.37
N LEU A 62 -8.00 -19.88 13.77
CA LEU A 62 -6.65 -19.48 14.16
C LEU A 62 -6.60 -18.98 15.60
N LEU A 63 -7.53 -18.13 16.03
CA LEU A 63 -7.62 -17.64 17.42
C LEU A 63 -7.86 -18.79 18.42
N ASN A 64 -8.77 -19.72 18.10
CA ASN A 64 -9.02 -20.87 18.94
C ASN A 64 -7.81 -21.82 19.03
N ALA A 65 -7.10 -22.02 17.93
CA ALA A 65 -5.88 -22.83 17.89
C ALA A 65 -4.75 -22.21 18.76
N LEU A 66 -4.58 -20.86 18.72
CA LEU A 66 -3.66 -20.16 19.62
C LEU A 66 -4.02 -20.40 21.09
N LYS A 67 -5.31 -20.28 21.41
CA LYS A 67 -5.79 -20.48 22.79
C LYS A 67 -5.56 -21.94 23.26
N LYS A 68 -5.81 -22.90 22.41
CA LYS A 68 -5.53 -24.34 22.69
C LYS A 68 -4.02 -24.62 22.78
N ALA A 69 -3.18 -23.85 22.07
CA ALA A 69 -1.74 -23.92 22.18
C ALA A 69 -1.18 -23.28 23.47
N GLY A 70 -2.05 -22.66 24.29
CA GLY A 70 -1.67 -22.05 25.57
C GLY A 70 -1.27 -20.56 25.46
N GLU A 71 -1.47 -19.95 24.29
CA GLU A 71 -1.21 -18.52 24.10
C GLU A 71 -2.27 -17.66 24.85
N ASN A 72 -1.82 -16.51 25.33
CA ASN A 72 -2.74 -15.51 25.91
C ASN A 72 -3.45 -14.75 24.79
N VAL A 73 -4.63 -15.20 24.40
CA VAL A 73 -5.45 -14.58 23.35
C VAL A 73 -6.28 -13.45 23.97
N ASP A 74 -5.72 -12.24 23.96
CA ASP A 74 -6.42 -11.02 24.35
C ASP A 74 -6.96 -10.31 23.10
N THR A 75 -8.27 -10.32 22.92
CA THR A 75 -8.97 -9.66 21.81
C THR A 75 -9.50 -8.28 22.16
N THR A 76 -9.21 -7.79 23.37
CA THR A 76 -9.67 -6.45 23.84
C THR A 76 -8.72 -5.34 23.39
N GLY A 77 -7.45 -5.68 23.11
CA GLY A 77 -6.47 -4.76 22.53
C GLY A 77 -6.71 -4.49 21.04
N SER A 78 -5.99 -3.52 20.49
CA SER A 78 -6.08 -3.18 19.06
C SER A 78 -5.38 -4.20 18.15
N GLU A 79 -4.36 -4.89 18.64
CA GLU A 79 -3.62 -5.93 17.91
C GLU A 79 -3.18 -7.09 18.82
N LEU A 80 -2.96 -8.25 18.21
CA LEU A 80 -2.44 -9.45 18.85
C LEU A 80 -1.35 -10.06 17.95
N VAL A 81 -0.16 -10.30 18.53
CA VAL A 81 0.96 -10.98 17.85
C VAL A 81 1.39 -12.15 18.70
N CYS A 82 1.23 -13.38 18.18
CA CYS A 82 1.61 -14.62 18.85
C CYS A 82 2.68 -15.37 18.07
N GLY A 83 3.47 -16.17 18.77
CA GLY A 83 4.36 -17.15 18.15
C GLY A 83 3.58 -18.28 17.47
N LEU A 84 4.23 -18.96 16.54
CA LEU A 84 3.70 -20.18 15.96
C LEU A 84 4.25 -21.38 16.74
N SER A 85 3.44 -22.41 16.98
CA SER A 85 3.85 -23.65 17.64
C SER A 85 3.32 -24.88 16.90
N ASP A 86 3.92 -26.05 17.16
CA ASP A 86 3.45 -27.33 16.58
C ASP A 86 2.02 -27.62 17.00
N THR A 87 1.64 -27.31 18.26
CA THR A 87 0.28 -27.47 18.75
C THR A 87 -0.70 -26.61 17.99
N PHE A 88 -0.35 -25.33 17.73
CA PHE A 88 -1.17 -24.44 16.93
C PHE A 88 -1.39 -25.01 15.51
N LEU A 89 -0.33 -25.48 14.84
CA LEU A 89 -0.43 -26.06 13.50
C LEU A 89 -1.30 -27.32 13.50
N ALA A 90 -1.12 -28.22 14.48
CA ALA A 90 -1.91 -29.43 14.57
C ALA A 90 -3.41 -29.15 14.75
N GLU A 91 -3.77 -28.20 15.62
CA GLU A 91 -5.15 -27.75 15.82
C GLU A 91 -5.76 -27.15 14.55
N CYS A 92 -4.99 -26.32 13.83
CA CYS A 92 -5.44 -25.74 12.56
C CYS A 92 -5.65 -26.81 11.48
N ILE A 93 -4.72 -27.77 11.32
CA ILE A 93 -4.83 -28.88 10.34
C ILE A 93 -6.07 -29.73 10.65
N GLU A 94 -6.30 -30.07 11.92
CA GLU A 94 -7.47 -30.84 12.32
C GLU A 94 -8.78 -30.09 11.99
N ALA A 95 -8.86 -28.79 12.33
CA ALA A 95 -10.04 -27.98 12.04
C ALA A 95 -10.27 -27.77 10.53
N PHE A 96 -9.22 -27.54 9.75
CA PHE A 96 -9.33 -27.33 8.31
C PHE A 96 -9.38 -28.61 7.48
N ARG A 97 -9.30 -29.78 8.09
CA ARG A 97 -9.25 -31.10 7.40
C ARG A 97 -10.29 -31.26 6.29
N PRO A 98 -11.56 -30.84 6.41
CA PRO A 98 -12.56 -31.00 5.35
C PRO A 98 -12.25 -30.22 4.06
N TYR A 99 -11.41 -29.16 4.15
CA TYR A 99 -11.08 -28.28 3.04
C TYR A 99 -9.69 -28.53 2.44
N ILE A 100 -8.82 -29.31 3.12
CA ILE A 100 -7.46 -29.59 2.63
C ILE A 100 -7.45 -30.16 1.20
N PRO A 101 -8.33 -31.11 0.82
CA PRO A 101 -8.33 -31.66 -0.54
C PRO A 101 -8.69 -30.63 -1.63
N GLU A 102 -9.41 -29.58 -1.27
CA GLU A 102 -9.88 -28.53 -2.19
C GLU A 102 -8.96 -27.29 -2.17
N ALA A 103 -8.05 -27.21 -1.21
CA ALA A 103 -7.18 -26.05 -1.00
C ALA A 103 -6.08 -25.96 -2.06
N LYS A 104 -6.41 -25.37 -3.23
CA LYS A 104 -5.49 -25.18 -4.36
C LYS A 104 -5.86 -23.94 -5.18
N GLY A 105 -4.89 -23.42 -5.93
CA GLY A 105 -5.10 -22.27 -6.81
C GLY A 105 -5.62 -21.04 -6.03
N ALA A 106 -6.81 -20.56 -6.33
CA ALA A 106 -7.45 -19.44 -5.65
C ALA A 106 -8.23 -19.85 -4.38
N ASP A 107 -8.55 -21.15 -4.23
CA ASP A 107 -9.47 -21.63 -3.21
C ASP A 107 -8.79 -21.89 -1.86
N HIS A 108 -9.48 -21.56 -0.77
CA HIS A 108 -9.06 -21.86 0.60
C HIS A 108 -7.62 -21.45 0.94
N LYS A 109 -7.24 -20.23 0.59
CA LYS A 109 -5.86 -19.71 0.74
C LYS A 109 -5.31 -19.85 2.18
N ASN A 110 -6.13 -19.61 3.23
CA ASN A 110 -5.70 -19.79 4.61
C ASN A 110 -5.35 -21.24 4.91
N VAL A 111 -6.11 -22.21 4.34
CA VAL A 111 -5.82 -23.64 4.47
C VAL A 111 -4.51 -24.00 3.76
N GLN A 112 -4.25 -23.39 2.57
CA GLN A 112 -2.98 -23.57 1.86
C GLN A 112 -1.79 -23.09 2.70
N VAL A 113 -1.90 -21.92 3.36
CA VAL A 113 -0.85 -21.38 4.23
C VAL A 113 -0.55 -22.35 5.38
N ILE A 114 -1.58 -22.83 6.09
CA ILE A 114 -1.41 -23.79 7.19
C ILE A 114 -0.79 -25.11 6.70
N SER A 115 -1.27 -25.64 5.57
CA SER A 115 -0.74 -26.88 5.00
C SER A 115 0.72 -26.73 4.56
N ALA A 116 1.08 -25.59 3.99
CA ALA A 116 2.47 -25.29 3.61
C ALA A 116 3.37 -25.21 4.84
N LEU A 117 2.97 -24.50 5.90
CA LEU A 117 3.71 -24.40 7.14
C LEU A 117 3.93 -25.77 7.80
N ALA A 118 2.89 -26.61 7.86
CA ALA A 118 2.99 -27.96 8.40
C ALA A 118 3.90 -28.90 7.58
N SER A 119 4.17 -28.55 6.33
CA SER A 119 4.98 -29.33 5.39
C SER A 119 6.37 -28.74 5.15
N LEU A 120 6.77 -27.69 5.87
CA LEU A 120 8.09 -27.08 5.71
C LEU A 120 9.19 -28.11 6.01
N PRO A 121 10.20 -28.25 5.14
CA PRO A 121 11.31 -29.16 5.36
C PRO A 121 12.07 -28.85 6.66
N ILE A 122 12.45 -29.87 7.42
CA ILE A 122 13.28 -29.73 8.62
C ILE A 122 14.62 -29.06 8.26
N ASP A 123 15.11 -29.27 7.05
CA ASP A 123 16.38 -28.71 6.54
C ASP A 123 16.26 -27.25 6.05
N SER A 124 15.10 -26.63 6.16
CA SER A 124 14.90 -25.22 5.69
C SER A 124 15.70 -24.20 6.50
N GLY A 125 16.20 -24.58 7.67
CA GLY A 125 16.83 -23.68 8.64
C GLY A 125 15.85 -22.72 9.33
N LEU A 126 14.55 -22.83 9.03
CA LEU A 126 13.47 -22.06 9.65
C LEU A 126 12.90 -22.80 10.84
N THR A 127 12.56 -22.07 11.88
CA THR A 127 11.96 -22.57 13.12
C THR A 127 10.57 -21.97 13.32
N ALA A 128 9.80 -22.51 14.25
CA ALA A 128 8.51 -21.94 14.63
C ALA A 128 8.63 -20.47 15.06
N ASP A 129 9.77 -20.08 15.65
CA ASP A 129 10.04 -18.71 16.07
C ASP A 129 10.14 -17.71 14.93
N ASP A 130 10.44 -18.18 13.70
CA ASP A 130 10.50 -17.34 12.50
C ASP A 130 9.13 -16.95 11.96
N TYR A 131 8.06 -17.42 12.61
CA TYR A 131 6.69 -17.13 12.19
C TYR A 131 5.88 -16.48 13.31
N LYS A 132 4.99 -15.56 12.91
CA LYS A 132 4.05 -14.88 13.80
C LYS A 132 2.63 -14.93 13.24
N VAL A 133 1.67 -15.23 14.12
CA VAL A 133 0.24 -15.11 13.84
C VAL A 133 -0.21 -13.74 14.31
N VAL A 134 -0.75 -12.94 13.42
CA VAL A 134 -1.02 -11.51 13.66
C VAL A 134 -2.48 -11.21 13.41
N PHE A 135 -3.11 -10.48 14.35
CA PHE A 135 -4.46 -9.97 14.24
C PHE A 135 -4.48 -8.47 14.54
N ILE A 136 -5.33 -7.74 13.83
CA ILE A 136 -5.68 -6.36 14.11
C ILE A 136 -7.18 -6.34 14.37
N PHE A 137 -7.59 -5.89 15.55
CA PHE A 137 -9.01 -5.80 15.96
C PHE A 137 -9.58 -4.40 15.82
N GLU A 138 -8.73 -3.37 15.88
CA GLU A 138 -9.10 -1.97 15.74
C GLU A 138 -8.05 -1.22 14.94
N ASP A 139 -8.48 -0.28 14.08
CA ASP A 139 -7.56 0.50 13.24
C ASP A 139 -6.95 1.67 14.03
N GLU A 140 -6.16 1.32 15.04
CA GLU A 140 -5.38 2.25 15.85
C GLU A 140 -3.93 2.37 15.35
N ASN A 141 -3.11 3.14 16.09
CA ASN A 141 -1.67 3.23 15.83
C ASN A 141 -1.02 1.87 15.94
N ALA A 142 -0.26 1.46 14.94
CA ALA A 142 0.46 0.18 14.98
C ALA A 142 1.44 0.14 16.16
N GLN A 143 1.44 -0.97 16.91
CA GLN A 143 2.27 -1.19 18.08
C GLN A 143 3.42 -2.18 17.81
N SER A 144 3.38 -2.88 16.68
CA SER A 144 4.39 -3.83 16.24
C SER A 144 4.83 -3.63 14.79
N VAL A 145 5.99 -4.15 14.44
CA VAL A 145 6.47 -4.22 13.07
C VAL A 145 5.52 -5.08 12.23
N GLU A 146 5.08 -6.21 12.79
CA GLU A 146 4.21 -7.18 12.14
C GLU A 146 2.86 -6.55 11.75
N ALA A 147 2.19 -5.84 12.66
CA ALA A 147 0.94 -5.15 12.36
C ALA A 147 1.15 -3.98 11.39
N SER A 148 2.28 -3.27 11.47
CA SER A 148 2.66 -2.25 10.50
C SER A 148 2.73 -2.82 9.09
N TYR A 149 3.42 -3.96 8.91
CA TYR A 149 3.49 -4.65 7.62
C TYR A 149 2.12 -5.16 7.15
N LEU A 150 1.28 -5.69 8.06
CA LEU A 150 -0.07 -6.15 7.71
C LEU A 150 -0.91 -5.01 7.10
N LYS A 151 -0.86 -3.80 7.69
CA LYS A 151 -1.52 -2.60 7.13
C LYS A 151 -0.92 -2.20 5.77
N LEU A 152 0.40 -2.23 5.61
CA LEU A 152 1.05 -1.91 4.33
C LEU A 152 0.67 -2.92 3.24
N TYR A 153 0.56 -4.21 3.58
CA TYR A 153 0.06 -5.22 2.67
C TYR A 153 -1.41 -4.98 2.29
N ALA A 154 -2.27 -4.62 3.26
CA ALA A 154 -3.68 -4.33 2.98
C ALA A 154 -3.84 -3.21 1.93
N LEU A 155 -3.03 -2.15 2.04
CA LEU A 155 -2.98 -1.08 1.03
C LEU A 155 -2.42 -1.58 -0.31
N SER A 156 -1.24 -2.21 -0.29
CA SER A 156 -0.53 -2.59 -1.52
C SER A 156 -1.23 -3.67 -2.34
N THR A 157 -2.01 -4.54 -1.69
CA THR A 157 -2.82 -5.56 -2.35
C THR A 157 -4.25 -5.10 -2.69
N GLY A 158 -4.60 -3.85 -2.38
CA GLY A 158 -5.92 -3.29 -2.67
C GLY A 158 -7.05 -3.81 -1.76
N LYS A 159 -6.72 -4.49 -0.66
CA LYS A 159 -7.72 -4.97 0.30
C LYS A 159 -8.25 -3.86 1.21
N ALA A 160 -7.45 -2.83 1.44
CA ALA A 160 -7.90 -1.57 2.04
C ALA A 160 -7.70 -0.43 1.05
N ALA A 161 -8.63 0.51 1.01
CA ALA A 161 -8.54 1.66 0.13
C ALA A 161 -7.41 2.61 0.58
N LEU A 162 -6.80 3.32 -0.37
CA LEU A 162 -5.87 4.40 -0.03
C LEU A 162 -6.54 5.43 0.88
N ARG A 163 -5.84 5.88 1.91
CA ARG A 163 -6.31 6.86 2.92
C ARG A 163 -7.37 6.32 3.88
N SER A 164 -7.70 5.04 3.86
CA SER A 164 -8.71 4.47 4.76
C SER A 164 -8.13 3.99 6.09
N LEU A 165 -6.81 3.75 6.17
CA LEU A 165 -6.17 3.18 7.34
C LEU A 165 -5.47 4.23 8.22
N ASN A 166 -5.49 4.00 9.52
CA ASN A 166 -4.63 4.71 10.45
C ASN A 166 -3.19 4.18 10.33
N LEU A 167 -2.32 4.98 9.74
CA LEU A 167 -0.89 4.67 9.55
C LEU A 167 0.01 5.42 10.55
N ASN A 168 -0.58 6.09 11.55
CA ASN A 168 0.20 6.74 12.60
C ASN A 168 1.02 5.70 13.37
N GLY A 169 2.22 6.09 13.78
CA GLY A 169 3.12 5.20 14.52
C GLY A 169 4.00 4.29 13.64
N ILE A 170 3.62 3.98 12.40
CA ILE A 170 4.38 3.06 11.52
C ILE A 170 5.85 3.48 11.39
N PHE A 171 6.15 4.77 11.22
CA PHE A 171 7.54 5.26 11.15
C PHE A 171 8.33 5.02 12.44
N GLY A 172 7.67 4.92 13.58
CA GLY A 172 8.29 4.58 14.86
C GLY A 172 8.58 3.10 14.99
N GLN A 173 7.70 2.25 14.47
CA GLN A 173 7.84 0.79 14.52
C GLN A 173 8.88 0.27 13.51
N LEU A 174 8.87 0.79 12.28
CA LEU A 174 9.77 0.33 11.23
C LEU A 174 11.20 0.81 11.46
N HIS A 175 12.15 -0.13 11.31
CA HIS A 175 13.57 0.13 11.48
C HIS A 175 14.22 0.61 10.18
N ASN A 176 15.18 1.55 10.30
CA ASN A 176 16.02 1.96 9.19
C ASN A 176 17.12 0.91 8.97
N VAL A 177 17.05 0.16 7.89
CA VAL A 177 17.92 -0.98 7.60
C VAL A 177 18.55 -0.87 6.21
N ALA A 178 19.66 -1.57 6.01
CA ALA A 178 20.20 -1.81 4.67
C ALA A 178 19.45 -2.99 4.03
N TRP A 179 18.99 -2.79 2.82
CA TRP A 179 18.34 -3.83 2.02
C TRP A 179 19.33 -4.45 1.04
N VAL A 180 19.45 -5.76 1.09
CA VAL A 180 20.25 -6.57 0.17
C VAL A 180 19.30 -7.57 -0.50
N GLY A 181 18.86 -7.26 -1.71
CA GLY A 181 17.69 -7.92 -2.28
C GLY A 181 16.46 -7.68 -1.38
N ASN A 182 15.90 -8.76 -0.88
CA ASN A 182 14.74 -8.74 0.04
C ASN A 182 15.13 -8.91 1.52
N GLN A 183 16.44 -8.93 1.85
CA GLN A 183 16.91 -9.15 3.21
C GLN A 183 17.24 -7.82 3.90
N PRO A 184 16.61 -7.53 5.05
CA PRO A 184 16.98 -6.39 5.88
C PRO A 184 18.21 -6.72 6.73
N ILE A 185 19.17 -5.81 6.77
CA ILE A 185 20.39 -5.91 7.58
C ILE A 185 20.51 -4.67 8.45
N GLU A 186 20.78 -4.86 9.74
CA GLU A 186 21.00 -3.75 10.66
C GLU A 186 22.27 -2.98 10.27
N LEU A 187 22.14 -1.65 10.20
CA LEU A 187 23.26 -0.78 9.84
C LEU A 187 24.40 -0.88 10.86
N ASP A 188 24.09 -1.04 12.15
CA ASP A 188 25.10 -1.17 13.19
C ASP A 188 25.85 -2.50 13.08
N TRP A 189 25.14 -3.59 12.76
CA TRP A 189 25.81 -4.86 12.48
C TRP A 189 26.78 -4.76 11.30
N LEU A 190 26.39 -4.07 10.23
CA LEU A 190 27.28 -3.84 9.09
C LEU A 190 28.51 -3.03 9.48
N ARG A 191 28.37 -2.00 10.33
CA ARG A 191 29.50 -1.19 10.83
C ARG A 191 30.46 -2.00 11.70
N GLU A 192 29.94 -2.81 12.60
CA GLU A 192 30.76 -3.65 13.49
C GLU A 192 31.53 -4.73 12.72
N ASN A 193 30.95 -5.24 11.62
CA ASN A 193 31.53 -6.31 10.82
C ASN A 193 32.21 -5.82 9.54
N GLU A 194 32.25 -4.52 9.27
CA GLU A 194 32.66 -3.94 7.99
C GLU A 194 34.04 -4.42 7.54
N ILE A 195 35.04 -4.37 8.42
CA ILE A 195 36.42 -4.74 8.10
C ILE A 195 36.50 -6.22 7.70
N THR A 196 35.91 -7.09 8.50
CA THR A 196 35.93 -8.55 8.27
C THR A 196 35.19 -8.90 6.98
N LEU A 197 34.03 -8.29 6.74
CA LEU A 197 33.22 -8.52 5.54
C LEU A 197 33.99 -8.07 4.28
N LYS A 198 34.63 -6.91 4.30
CA LYS A 198 35.39 -6.38 3.17
C LYS A 198 36.65 -7.23 2.89
N LEU A 199 37.41 -7.59 3.90
CA LEU A 199 38.60 -8.40 3.75
C LEU A 199 38.30 -9.83 3.29
N SER A 200 37.20 -10.41 3.70
CA SER A 200 36.75 -11.74 3.29
C SER A 200 36.03 -11.78 1.94
N GLY A 201 35.80 -10.62 1.31
CA GLY A 201 35.00 -10.51 0.07
C GLY A 201 33.50 -10.81 0.24
N LYS A 202 33.00 -10.79 1.49
CA LYS A 202 31.57 -11.07 1.79
C LYS A 202 30.77 -9.79 2.07
N TYR A 203 31.35 -8.61 1.86
CA TYR A 203 30.61 -7.36 2.04
C TYR A 203 29.47 -7.31 1.01
N PRO A 204 28.21 -7.13 1.48
CA PRO A 204 27.06 -7.19 0.58
C PRO A 204 26.95 -5.93 -0.30
N THR A 205 26.38 -6.07 -1.48
CA THR A 205 25.91 -4.92 -2.23
C THR A 205 24.63 -4.41 -1.62
N ILE A 206 24.66 -3.21 -1.04
CA ILE A 206 23.49 -2.58 -0.46
C ILE A 206 22.68 -1.91 -1.59
N ASP A 207 21.43 -2.35 -1.78
CA ASP A 207 20.55 -1.82 -2.81
C ASP A 207 19.90 -0.49 -2.40
N MET A 208 19.57 -0.35 -1.12
CA MET A 208 19.02 0.88 -0.54
C MET A 208 19.09 0.86 0.99
N VAL A 209 18.89 2.01 1.60
CA VAL A 209 18.70 2.17 3.05
C VAL A 209 17.37 2.89 3.26
N ASP A 210 16.40 2.22 3.87
CA ASP A 210 15.08 2.79 4.17
C ASP A 210 14.39 1.98 5.28
N LYS A 211 13.38 2.59 5.90
CA LYS A 211 12.44 1.93 6.80
C LYS A 211 11.43 1.05 6.05
N PHE A 212 11.07 1.42 4.83
CA PHE A 212 10.09 0.71 4.00
C PHE A 212 10.80 -0.12 2.93
N PRO A 213 10.38 -1.37 2.71
CA PRO A 213 10.84 -2.13 1.55
C PRO A 213 10.27 -1.58 0.25
N ARG A 214 10.76 -2.10 -0.87
CA ARG A 214 10.19 -1.88 -2.20
C ARG A 214 8.88 -2.67 -2.36
N PHE A 215 7.94 -2.12 -3.12
CA PHE A 215 6.67 -2.79 -3.43
C PHE A 215 6.88 -4.21 -3.98
N LEU A 216 7.73 -4.36 -4.99
CA LEU A 216 7.98 -5.66 -5.65
C LEU A 216 8.70 -6.69 -4.77
N SER A 217 9.24 -6.30 -3.61
CA SER A 217 9.80 -7.26 -2.65
C SER A 217 8.71 -8.06 -1.92
N HIS A 218 7.47 -7.58 -1.95
CA HIS A 218 6.35 -8.14 -1.18
C HIS A 218 5.10 -8.42 -1.99
N VAL A 219 4.90 -7.73 -3.12
CA VAL A 219 3.64 -7.75 -3.87
C VAL A 219 3.88 -8.15 -5.31
N ILE A 220 3.12 -9.12 -5.79
CA ILE A 220 3.02 -9.45 -7.21
C ILE A 220 1.89 -8.57 -7.78
N PRO A 221 2.18 -7.62 -8.69
CA PRO A 221 1.16 -6.76 -9.27
C PRO A 221 0.25 -7.52 -10.24
N ALA A 222 -0.82 -6.86 -10.70
CA ALA A 222 -1.65 -7.38 -11.79
C ALA A 222 -0.83 -7.56 -13.08
N ASP A 223 -1.20 -8.53 -13.93
CA ASP A 223 -0.43 -8.92 -15.13
C ASP A 223 -0.16 -7.78 -16.11
N ASN A 224 -1.07 -6.80 -16.19
CA ASN A 224 -0.94 -5.63 -17.05
C ASN A 224 -0.33 -4.40 -16.35
N THR A 225 0.21 -4.56 -15.14
CA THR A 225 0.93 -3.50 -14.42
C THR A 225 2.43 -3.62 -14.70
N ARG A 226 3.07 -2.51 -15.02
CA ARG A 226 4.48 -2.45 -15.38
C ARG A 226 5.24 -1.53 -14.43
N ILE A 227 6.28 -2.04 -13.81
CA ILE A 227 7.21 -1.28 -12.95
C ILE A 227 8.62 -1.50 -13.50
N LEU A 228 9.16 -0.51 -14.20
CA LEU A 228 10.41 -0.66 -14.94
C LEU A 228 11.65 -0.57 -14.05
N GLU A 229 11.50 0.00 -12.85
CA GLU A 229 12.58 0.11 -11.87
C GLU A 229 12.00 -0.07 -10.45
N THR A 230 12.48 -1.07 -9.72
CA THR A 230 11.92 -1.49 -8.42
C THR A 230 11.97 -0.42 -7.35
N SER A 231 12.95 0.50 -7.42
CA SER A 231 13.13 1.59 -6.45
C SER A 231 12.06 2.68 -6.54
N LYS A 232 11.24 2.67 -7.59
CA LYS A 232 10.26 3.73 -7.87
C LYS A 232 8.94 3.57 -7.12
N VAL A 233 8.69 2.41 -6.53
CA VAL A 233 7.45 2.16 -5.79
C VAL A 233 7.78 1.62 -4.41
N ARG A 234 7.36 2.35 -3.39
CA ARG A 234 7.49 1.98 -1.99
C ARG A 234 6.35 1.04 -1.57
N MET A 235 6.62 0.09 -0.68
CA MET A 235 5.55 -0.71 -0.07
C MET A 235 4.54 0.19 0.67
N GLY A 236 3.27 -0.18 0.64
CA GLY A 236 2.16 0.68 1.07
C GLY A 236 1.60 1.56 -0.04
N ALA A 237 2.23 1.60 -1.23
CA ALA A 237 1.60 2.13 -2.44
C ALA A 237 0.55 1.15 -2.97
N GLN A 238 -0.46 1.66 -3.68
CA GLN A 238 -1.48 0.85 -4.35
C GLN A 238 -1.48 1.14 -5.86
N LEU A 239 -1.32 0.10 -6.66
CA LEU A 239 -1.31 0.21 -8.12
C LEU A 239 -2.47 -0.58 -8.71
N ALA A 240 -3.37 0.11 -9.37
CA ALA A 240 -4.41 -0.53 -10.15
C ALA A 240 -3.84 -1.17 -11.43
N GLY A 241 -4.52 -2.19 -11.95
CA GLY A 241 -4.15 -2.83 -13.21
C GLY A 241 -4.06 -1.84 -14.37
N GLY A 242 -3.08 -2.03 -15.26
CA GLY A 242 -2.78 -1.12 -16.36
C GLY A 242 -1.88 0.06 -16.00
N THR A 243 -1.48 0.22 -14.75
CA THR A 243 -0.50 1.25 -14.36
C THR A 243 0.89 0.93 -14.90
N THR A 244 1.52 1.91 -15.55
CA THR A 244 2.92 1.82 -15.97
C THR A 244 3.75 2.85 -15.20
N VAL A 245 4.77 2.39 -14.46
CA VAL A 245 5.72 3.23 -13.74
C VAL A 245 7.05 3.22 -14.48
N MET A 246 7.39 4.34 -15.10
CA MET A 246 8.61 4.52 -15.88
C MET A 246 9.82 4.73 -14.95
N PRO A 247 11.05 4.49 -15.42
CA PRO A 247 12.27 4.85 -14.69
C PRO A 247 12.48 6.38 -14.66
N GLY A 248 13.57 6.82 -14.07
CA GLY A 248 13.94 8.25 -14.05
C GLY A 248 13.25 9.03 -12.94
N ALA A 249 12.40 10.00 -13.28
CA ALA A 249 11.79 10.92 -12.32
C ALA A 249 10.55 10.39 -11.60
N SER A 250 10.05 9.20 -11.95
CA SER A 250 8.89 8.60 -11.32
C SER A 250 9.17 8.19 -9.87
N TYR A 251 8.17 8.31 -9.01
CA TYR A 251 8.19 7.79 -7.66
C TYR A 251 6.77 7.73 -7.09
N ILE A 252 6.40 6.60 -6.50
CA ILE A 252 5.11 6.43 -5.81
C ILE A 252 5.38 6.07 -4.35
N ASN A 253 4.92 6.92 -3.45
CA ASN A 253 5.12 6.78 -2.02
C ASN A 253 4.05 5.88 -1.38
N PHE A 254 4.24 5.51 -0.10
CA PHE A 254 3.25 4.75 0.66
C PHE A 254 1.93 5.53 0.81
N ASN A 255 0.82 4.82 0.97
CA ASN A 255 -0.54 5.38 1.04
C ASN A 255 -0.91 6.26 -0.16
N ALA A 256 -0.21 6.09 -1.29
CA ALA A 256 -0.43 6.80 -2.54
C ALA A 256 -0.55 5.80 -3.69
N GLY A 257 -1.12 6.22 -4.81
CA GLY A 257 -1.23 5.30 -5.95
C GLY A 257 -2.21 5.72 -7.03
N THR A 258 -2.64 4.71 -7.79
CA THR A 258 -3.47 4.84 -8.98
C THR A 258 -4.78 4.06 -8.81
N GLU A 259 -5.88 4.61 -9.35
CA GLU A 259 -7.21 4.01 -9.26
C GLU A 259 -7.68 3.35 -10.58
N GLY A 260 -6.77 3.23 -11.56
CA GLY A 260 -6.98 2.58 -12.87
C GLY A 260 -5.68 2.61 -13.68
N SER A 261 -5.77 2.39 -14.99
CA SER A 261 -4.65 2.53 -15.92
C SER A 261 -4.09 3.96 -15.89
N VAL A 262 -2.84 4.13 -15.53
CA VAL A 262 -2.15 5.43 -15.42
C VAL A 262 -0.72 5.31 -15.94
N MET A 263 -0.28 6.28 -16.75
CA MET A 263 1.13 6.46 -17.05
C MET A 263 1.78 7.30 -15.94
N VAL A 264 2.86 6.80 -15.35
CA VAL A 264 3.58 7.48 -14.26
C VAL A 264 5.02 7.69 -14.64
N GLU A 265 5.35 8.92 -15.01
CA GLU A 265 6.71 9.40 -15.27
C GLU A 265 7.16 10.48 -14.27
N GLY A 266 6.26 10.88 -13.37
CA GLY A 266 6.46 11.86 -12.33
C GLY A 266 6.25 11.30 -10.92
N ARG A 267 6.14 12.18 -9.92
CA ARG A 267 6.02 11.82 -8.51
C ARG A 267 4.58 11.83 -8.02
N ILE A 268 4.16 10.72 -7.40
CA ILE A 268 2.94 10.61 -6.62
C ILE A 268 3.35 10.53 -5.15
N SER A 269 3.29 11.66 -4.44
CA SER A 269 3.74 11.74 -3.05
C SER A 269 2.73 11.07 -2.10
N SER A 270 3.12 10.91 -0.82
CA SER A 270 2.30 10.20 0.16
C SER A 270 0.87 10.74 0.23
N SER A 271 -0.09 9.83 0.30
CA SER A 271 -1.53 10.09 0.32
C SER A 271 -2.12 10.73 -0.94
N ALA A 272 -1.35 10.84 -2.03
CA ALA A 272 -1.89 11.30 -3.32
C ALA A 272 -2.52 10.15 -4.11
N LYS A 273 -3.62 10.44 -4.80
CA LYS A 273 -4.34 9.49 -5.67
C LYS A 273 -4.43 10.02 -7.10
N VAL A 274 -4.36 9.12 -8.07
CA VAL A 274 -4.50 9.45 -9.50
C VAL A 274 -5.57 8.57 -10.12
N GLY A 275 -6.58 9.20 -10.71
CA GLY A 275 -7.70 8.54 -11.37
C GLY A 275 -7.32 7.87 -12.69
N ALA A 276 -8.16 6.93 -13.12
CA ALA A 276 -7.98 6.14 -14.33
C ALA A 276 -7.80 6.99 -15.59
N GLY A 277 -7.05 6.50 -16.57
CA GLY A 277 -6.83 7.17 -17.85
C GLY A 277 -5.93 8.41 -17.78
N SER A 278 -5.34 8.71 -16.62
CA SER A 278 -4.52 9.90 -16.42
C SER A 278 -3.05 9.66 -16.72
N ASP A 279 -2.34 10.75 -16.99
CA ASP A 279 -0.92 10.75 -17.33
C ASP A 279 -0.16 11.72 -16.42
N VAL A 280 0.76 11.19 -15.62
CA VAL A 280 1.68 11.96 -14.77
C VAL A 280 2.99 12.11 -15.51
N GLY A 281 3.09 13.15 -16.33
CA GLY A 281 4.20 13.38 -17.24
C GLY A 281 5.57 13.51 -16.57
N GLY A 282 6.61 13.40 -17.37
CA GLY A 282 8.01 13.34 -16.92
C GLY A 282 8.38 14.46 -15.95
N GLY A 283 8.75 14.09 -14.71
CA GLY A 283 9.10 15.04 -13.67
C GLY A 283 7.93 15.84 -13.06
N ALA A 284 6.69 15.59 -13.48
CA ALA A 284 5.53 16.18 -12.81
C ALA A 284 5.49 15.78 -11.33
N SER A 285 4.97 16.65 -10.47
CA SER A 285 5.00 16.46 -9.02
C SER A 285 3.64 16.71 -8.39
N ILE A 286 3.05 15.66 -7.86
CA ILE A 286 1.87 15.74 -7.00
C ILE A 286 2.37 15.83 -5.56
N LEU A 287 2.08 16.93 -4.87
CA LEU A 287 2.59 17.17 -3.52
C LEU A 287 1.89 16.31 -2.49
N GLY A 288 2.65 15.87 -1.50
CA GLY A 288 2.12 15.14 -0.34
C GLY A 288 1.59 16.08 0.74
N VAL A 289 0.82 15.51 1.67
CA VAL A 289 0.13 16.24 2.75
C VAL A 289 1.02 17.14 3.62
N LEU A 290 2.32 16.85 3.72
CA LEU A 290 3.28 17.63 4.51
C LEU A 290 3.98 18.75 3.72
N SER A 291 3.74 18.87 2.41
CA SER A 291 4.56 19.67 1.51
C SER A 291 3.75 20.73 0.75
N GLY A 292 2.91 21.51 1.42
CA GLY A 292 2.23 22.66 0.79
C GLY A 292 0.84 22.35 0.25
N THR A 293 0.14 21.43 0.90
CA THR A 293 -1.26 21.07 0.62
C THR A 293 -2.21 21.49 1.75
N ASP A 294 -1.74 22.24 2.74
CA ASP A 294 -2.47 22.61 3.96
C ASP A 294 -3.09 21.38 4.69
N GLY A 295 -2.40 20.22 4.61
CA GLY A 295 -2.86 18.97 5.22
C GLY A 295 -3.95 18.22 4.42
N VAL A 296 -4.37 18.73 3.27
CA VAL A 296 -5.40 18.09 2.43
C VAL A 296 -4.72 17.16 1.40
N PRO A 297 -5.03 15.86 1.37
CA PRO A 297 -4.47 14.94 0.39
C PRO A 297 -4.89 15.30 -1.04
N VAL A 298 -3.92 15.33 -1.97
CA VAL A 298 -4.17 15.66 -3.36
C VAL A 298 -4.79 14.47 -4.10
N THR A 299 -5.86 14.74 -4.84
CA THR A 299 -6.48 13.80 -5.79
C THR A 299 -6.40 14.38 -7.19
N ILE A 300 -5.90 13.61 -8.14
CA ILE A 300 -5.98 13.87 -9.56
C ILE A 300 -7.14 13.03 -10.11
N GLY A 301 -8.05 13.67 -10.83
CA GLY A 301 -9.19 13.02 -11.42
C GLY A 301 -8.85 12.10 -12.60
N GLU A 302 -9.87 11.55 -13.21
CA GLU A 302 -9.74 10.65 -14.37
C GLU A 302 -9.40 11.41 -15.65
N ASN A 303 -8.74 10.73 -16.59
CA ASN A 303 -8.41 11.27 -17.92
C ASN A 303 -7.71 12.66 -17.86
N THR A 304 -6.87 12.86 -16.87
CA THR A 304 -6.19 14.12 -16.59
C THR A 304 -4.70 14.03 -16.92
N LEU A 305 -4.18 15.06 -17.59
CA LEU A 305 -2.76 15.16 -17.95
C LEU A 305 -2.05 16.16 -17.04
N LEU A 306 -1.02 15.71 -16.35
CA LEU A 306 -0.03 16.55 -15.71
C LEU A 306 1.19 16.65 -16.65
N GLY A 307 1.33 17.76 -17.34
CA GLY A 307 2.45 17.98 -18.28
C GLY A 307 3.82 17.91 -17.60
N ALA A 308 4.86 17.67 -18.38
CA ALA A 308 6.22 17.50 -17.87
C ALA A 308 6.64 18.66 -16.93
N ASN A 309 7.25 18.31 -15.79
CA ASN A 309 7.68 19.26 -14.75
C ASN A 309 6.55 20.16 -14.18
N SER A 310 5.28 19.82 -14.39
CA SER A 310 4.20 20.51 -13.70
C SER A 310 4.17 20.14 -12.23
N CYS A 311 3.54 20.98 -11.39
CA CYS A 311 3.43 20.73 -9.96
C CYS A 311 2.04 21.09 -9.46
N THR A 312 1.44 20.24 -8.63
CA THR A 312 0.18 20.57 -7.96
C THR A 312 0.21 20.23 -6.48
N GLY A 313 -0.24 21.17 -5.66
CA GLY A 313 -0.52 21.02 -4.23
C GLY A 313 -2.01 21.08 -3.92
N THR A 314 -2.88 21.01 -4.93
CA THR A 314 -4.33 20.98 -4.79
C THR A 314 -4.92 19.94 -5.72
N ALA A 315 -6.13 19.46 -5.42
CA ALA A 315 -6.81 18.50 -6.28
C ALA A 315 -7.10 19.09 -7.66
N ILE A 316 -6.96 18.26 -8.68
CA ILE A 316 -7.26 18.55 -10.08
C ILE A 316 -8.39 17.61 -10.50
N GLY A 317 -9.46 18.15 -11.10
CA GLY A 317 -10.63 17.37 -11.51
C GLY A 317 -10.38 16.49 -12.73
N ASP A 318 -11.47 15.86 -13.22
CA ASP A 318 -11.43 14.98 -14.38
C ASP A 318 -11.23 15.75 -15.68
N SER A 319 -10.62 15.10 -16.67
CA SER A 319 -10.39 15.65 -18.01
C SER A 319 -9.67 17.02 -17.99
N CYS A 320 -8.84 17.25 -17.00
CA CYS A 320 -8.04 18.45 -16.85
C CYS A 320 -6.66 18.30 -17.50
N ILE A 321 -6.04 19.43 -17.79
CA ILE A 321 -4.67 19.49 -18.32
C ILE A 321 -3.90 20.57 -17.56
N LEU A 322 -2.75 20.19 -17.01
CA LEU A 322 -1.71 21.14 -16.62
C LEU A 322 -0.63 21.14 -17.71
N ASP A 323 -0.39 22.29 -18.35
CA ASP A 323 0.72 22.40 -19.29
C ASP A 323 2.08 22.19 -18.60
N ALA A 324 3.09 21.83 -19.36
CA ALA A 324 4.45 21.62 -18.86
C ALA A 324 4.94 22.85 -18.06
N GLY A 325 5.56 22.60 -16.91
CA GLY A 325 6.11 23.62 -16.03
C GLY A 325 5.09 24.43 -15.22
N VAL A 326 3.79 24.21 -15.37
CA VAL A 326 2.77 24.94 -14.61
C VAL A 326 2.73 24.44 -13.16
N THR A 327 2.76 25.38 -12.21
CA THR A 327 2.62 25.09 -10.78
C THR A 327 1.33 25.65 -10.23
N ILE A 328 0.52 24.77 -9.60
CA ILE A 328 -0.73 25.16 -8.93
C ILE A 328 -0.67 24.76 -7.47
N LEU A 329 -0.56 25.73 -6.60
CA LEU A 329 -0.70 25.59 -5.15
C LEU A 329 -2.07 26.11 -4.70
N PRO A 330 -2.53 25.80 -3.46
CA PRO A 330 -3.82 26.29 -2.97
C PRO A 330 -4.05 27.78 -3.15
N GLY A 331 -3.02 28.59 -2.93
CA GLY A 331 -3.07 30.07 -3.04
C GLY A 331 -2.77 30.64 -4.43
N THR A 332 -2.37 29.84 -5.42
CA THR A 332 -2.01 30.31 -6.76
C THR A 332 -3.17 31.06 -7.40
N LYS A 333 -2.93 32.31 -7.83
CA LYS A 333 -3.93 33.12 -8.53
C LYS A 333 -4.00 32.71 -9.99
N ILE A 334 -5.21 32.39 -10.46
CA ILE A 334 -5.50 31.89 -11.80
C ILE A 334 -6.53 32.81 -12.43
N THR A 335 -6.20 33.34 -13.59
CA THR A 335 -7.06 34.29 -14.33
C THR A 335 -7.79 33.57 -15.45
N LEU A 336 -9.07 33.86 -15.63
CA LEU A 336 -9.93 33.35 -16.69
C LEU A 336 -10.48 34.49 -17.54
N SER A 337 -10.58 34.30 -18.84
CA SER A 337 -11.40 35.19 -19.67
C SER A 337 -12.89 34.96 -19.40
N GLU A 338 -13.74 35.93 -19.66
CA GLU A 338 -15.22 35.78 -19.54
C GLU A 338 -15.73 34.59 -20.36
N LYS A 339 -15.19 34.37 -21.56
CA LYS A 339 -15.50 33.20 -22.39
C LYS A 339 -15.13 31.88 -21.67
N SER A 340 -13.98 31.83 -21.00
CA SER A 340 -13.55 30.66 -20.26
C SER A 340 -14.44 30.41 -19.04
N VAL A 341 -14.79 31.49 -18.31
CA VAL A 341 -15.76 31.43 -17.20
C VAL A 341 -17.07 30.79 -17.64
N ALA A 342 -17.68 31.30 -18.71
CA ALA A 342 -18.95 30.76 -19.23
C ALA A 342 -18.82 29.29 -19.62
N ALA A 343 -17.77 28.93 -20.36
CA ALA A 343 -17.58 27.57 -20.86
C ALA A 343 -17.28 26.54 -19.73
N ILE A 344 -16.52 26.94 -18.71
CA ILE A 344 -16.24 26.05 -17.56
C ILE A 344 -17.46 25.95 -16.67
N ALA A 345 -18.18 27.05 -16.38
CA ALA A 345 -19.40 27.03 -15.59
C ALA A 345 -20.50 26.17 -16.24
N GLN A 346 -20.63 26.22 -17.56
CA GLN A 346 -21.58 25.36 -18.30
C GLN A 346 -21.29 23.85 -18.06
N ALA A 347 -20.01 23.47 -17.96
CA ALA A 347 -19.59 22.09 -17.73
C ALA A 347 -19.59 21.69 -16.24
N ASN A 348 -19.68 22.65 -15.33
CA ASN A 348 -19.67 22.48 -13.88
C ASN A 348 -20.75 23.34 -13.23
N PRO A 349 -22.04 23.04 -13.45
CA PRO A 349 -23.16 23.93 -13.07
C PRO A 349 -23.28 24.13 -11.54
N GLU A 350 -22.74 23.23 -10.75
CA GLU A 350 -22.72 23.30 -9.27
C GLU A 350 -21.56 24.13 -8.70
N LYS A 351 -20.66 24.64 -9.58
CA LYS A 351 -19.46 25.40 -9.18
C LYS A 351 -19.57 26.86 -9.56
N GLU A 352 -19.15 27.72 -8.64
CA GLU A 352 -19.04 29.16 -8.92
C GLU A 352 -17.70 29.46 -9.61
N ILE A 353 -17.73 29.79 -10.90
CA ILE A 353 -16.54 30.12 -11.68
C ILE A 353 -16.43 31.63 -11.84
N LYS A 354 -15.26 32.22 -11.53
CA LYS A 354 -14.97 33.65 -11.57
C LYS A 354 -13.77 33.96 -12.45
N VAL A 355 -13.63 35.22 -12.85
CA VAL A 355 -12.50 35.71 -13.66
C VAL A 355 -11.15 35.53 -12.93
N LEU A 356 -11.15 35.65 -11.62
CA LEU A 356 -9.98 35.40 -10.78
C LEU A 356 -10.33 34.39 -9.70
N MET A 357 -9.62 33.27 -9.68
CA MET A 357 -9.77 32.18 -8.71
C MET A 357 -8.43 31.80 -8.10
N ARG A 358 -8.45 31.13 -6.97
CA ARG A 358 -7.25 30.48 -6.38
C ARG A 358 -7.19 29.03 -6.82
N GLY A 359 -6.02 28.40 -6.74
CA GLY A 359 -5.87 26.97 -7.04
C GLY A 359 -6.87 26.09 -6.29
N MET A 360 -7.07 26.34 -5.00
CA MET A 360 -8.02 25.60 -4.17
C MET A 360 -9.49 25.76 -4.59
N ASP A 361 -9.84 26.85 -5.25
CA ASP A 361 -11.21 27.11 -5.70
C ASP A 361 -11.60 26.21 -6.89
N PHE A 362 -10.62 25.52 -7.52
CA PHE A 362 -10.85 24.53 -8.59
C PHE A 362 -11.12 23.11 -8.09
N LEU A 363 -11.22 22.90 -6.78
CA LEU A 363 -11.53 21.58 -6.22
C LEU A 363 -12.84 21.04 -6.82
N GLY A 364 -12.76 19.89 -7.50
CA GLY A 364 -13.89 19.23 -8.17
C GLY A 364 -14.41 19.98 -9.41
N VAL A 365 -13.61 20.86 -10.02
CA VAL A 365 -13.91 21.50 -11.30
C VAL A 365 -13.27 20.68 -12.41
N ASN A 366 -14.06 20.16 -13.32
CA ASN A 366 -13.65 19.25 -14.39
C ASN A 366 -13.43 19.96 -15.73
N GLY A 367 -12.56 19.37 -16.57
CA GLY A 367 -12.33 19.82 -17.94
C GLY A 367 -11.67 21.20 -18.04
N VAL A 368 -10.70 21.48 -17.18
CA VAL A 368 -9.96 22.73 -17.15
C VAL A 368 -8.55 22.54 -17.71
N HIS A 369 -8.13 23.42 -18.58
CA HIS A 369 -6.78 23.50 -19.09
C HIS A 369 -6.05 24.68 -18.45
N PHE A 370 -5.05 24.39 -17.63
CA PHE A 370 -4.19 25.35 -16.96
C PHE A 370 -2.91 25.54 -17.75
N ARG A 371 -2.54 26.79 -17.99
CA ARG A 371 -1.30 27.12 -18.68
C ARG A 371 -0.72 28.45 -18.16
N GLN A 372 0.56 28.66 -18.43
CA GLN A 372 1.22 29.94 -18.15
C GLN A 372 1.14 30.86 -19.39
N ASN A 373 0.72 32.08 -19.19
CA ASN A 373 0.83 33.11 -20.19
C ASN A 373 2.31 33.50 -20.33
N SER A 374 2.94 33.18 -21.46
CA SER A 374 4.36 33.40 -21.69
C SER A 374 4.79 34.89 -21.74
N VAL A 375 3.84 35.80 -21.90
CA VAL A 375 4.13 37.28 -21.91
C VAL A 375 4.08 37.84 -20.51
N THR A 376 3.07 37.47 -19.72
CA THR A 376 2.82 38.02 -18.38
C THR A 376 3.31 37.18 -17.24
N GLY A 377 3.59 35.89 -17.47
CA GLY A 377 3.91 34.89 -16.44
C GLY A 377 2.72 34.44 -15.60
N GLN A 378 1.53 34.98 -15.81
CA GLN A 378 0.33 34.61 -15.05
C GLN A 378 -0.14 33.19 -15.40
N VAL A 379 -0.62 32.46 -14.42
CA VAL A 379 -1.37 31.21 -14.65
C VAL A 379 -2.77 31.59 -15.09
N ILE A 380 -3.19 31.01 -16.21
CA ILE A 380 -4.52 31.18 -16.79
C ILE A 380 -5.24 29.84 -16.92
N ALA A 381 -6.56 29.87 -16.92
CA ALA A 381 -7.37 28.66 -17.13
C ALA A 381 -8.40 28.88 -18.24
N MET A 382 -8.66 27.80 -18.99
CA MET A 382 -9.65 27.75 -20.05
C MET A 382 -10.36 26.39 -20.07
N ARG A 383 -11.46 26.28 -20.78
CA ARG A 383 -12.10 24.98 -21.00
C ARG A 383 -11.18 24.08 -21.82
N SER A 384 -10.90 22.87 -21.31
CA SER A 384 -10.18 21.86 -22.06
C SER A 384 -11.06 21.35 -23.22
N THR A 385 -10.49 21.33 -24.42
CA THR A 385 -11.10 20.72 -25.61
C THR A 385 -10.32 19.51 -26.11
N ARG A 386 -9.22 19.19 -25.41
CA ARG A 386 -8.35 18.06 -25.74
C ARG A 386 -8.79 16.85 -24.94
N GLU A 387 -8.91 15.72 -25.60
CA GLU A 387 -9.07 14.42 -24.95
C GLU A 387 -7.69 13.85 -24.57
N VAL A 388 -7.52 13.45 -23.32
CA VAL A 388 -6.34 12.74 -22.86
C VAL A 388 -6.55 11.26 -23.17
N LYS A 389 -5.62 10.65 -23.89
CA LYS A 389 -5.65 9.22 -24.22
C LYS A 389 -4.29 8.61 -23.92
N LEU A 390 -4.30 7.53 -23.14
CA LEU A 390 -3.14 6.68 -22.99
C LEU A 390 -2.95 5.86 -24.27
N ASN A 391 -1.70 5.50 -24.57
CA ASN A 391 -1.42 4.59 -25.68
C ASN A 391 -1.85 3.18 -25.27
N ALA A 392 -2.84 2.63 -25.96
CA ALA A 392 -3.42 1.31 -25.68
C ALA A 392 -2.39 0.16 -25.80
N ASP A 393 -1.28 0.33 -26.52
CA ASP A 393 -0.23 -0.68 -26.64
C ASP A 393 0.67 -0.73 -25.39
N LEU A 394 0.55 0.25 -24.49
CA LEU A 394 1.39 0.38 -23.30
C LEU A 394 0.65 0.05 -21.99
N HIS A 395 -0.65 -0.16 -22.04
CA HIS A 395 -1.52 -0.33 -20.85
C HIS A 395 -2.42 -1.56 -20.92
#